data_0aaf5f32cdc340156f22c6e5297f460c
#
_entry.id   0aaf5f32cdc340156f22c6e5297f460c
#
_cell.length_a   1.000
_cell.length_b   1.000
_cell.length_c   1.000
_cell.angle_alpha   90.00
_cell.angle_beta   90.00
_cell.angle_gamma   90.00
#
_symmetry.space_group_name_H-M   'P 1'
#
loop_
_entity.id
_entity.type
_entity.pdbx_description
1 polymer ?
#
loop_
_entity_poly.entity_id
_entity_poly.type
_entity_poly.pdbx_seq_one_letter_code
_entity_poly.pdbx_strand_id
1 'polypeptide(L)'
;MFLSQGVFSWKEYLLETRSAAAPPSFFKQSLEPPINEFIVGAKLEAKDPRSQMACIATVIGLQGPRVRLRLDGSDTKNDFWMMVDDGELHEIGWCEKNGGMLQPPMGFTLNATSWPKFLAKILKDAVYCPARCFKKEPVGPKTNKFVVGQKLEAVDKKNPHLICCATVGAINEDMIHVTFDGWRGAFDYWYVMFI
;
A
#
# COMPACT_ATOMS: atom_id res chain seq x y z
N MET A 1 -6.96 -27.67 1.89
CA MET A 1 -7.14 -27.14 3.25
C MET A 1 -5.92 -27.57 4.06
N PHE A 2 -4.85 -26.76 4.05
CA PHE A 2 -3.55 -27.11 4.61
C PHE A 2 -3.31 -26.30 5.88
N LEU A 3 -3.85 -26.78 6.97
CA LEU A 3 -3.55 -26.36 8.32
C LEU A 3 -3.00 -27.56 9.08
N SER A 4 -1.80 -27.99 8.73
CA SER A 4 -0.96 -28.69 9.69
C SER A 4 -0.36 -27.61 10.58
N GLN A 5 -0.68 -27.62 11.87
CA GLN A 5 -0.07 -26.93 13.00
C GLN A 5 1.25 -26.21 12.67
N GLY A 6 1.22 -25.01 12.08
CA GLY A 6 2.48 -24.38 11.75
C GLY A 6 2.33 -23.05 11.02
N VAL A 7 3.37 -22.31 11.10
CA VAL A 7 3.63 -21.11 10.32
C VAL A 7 3.67 -21.52 8.84
N PHE A 8 3.00 -20.75 7.96
CA PHE A 8 3.04 -20.96 6.51
C PHE A 8 4.49 -20.96 6.01
N SER A 9 4.83 -21.94 5.15
CA SER A 9 6.15 -22.09 4.56
C SER A 9 6.06 -22.05 3.02
N TRP A 10 6.63 -21.00 2.42
CA TRP A 10 6.71 -20.89 0.96
C TRP A 10 7.45 -22.09 0.33
N LYS A 11 8.52 -22.56 0.96
CA LYS A 11 9.28 -23.71 0.45
C LYS A 11 8.41 -24.96 0.31
N GLU A 12 7.66 -25.29 1.34
CA GLU A 12 6.77 -26.45 1.33
C GLU A 12 5.63 -26.27 0.35
N TYR A 13 5.01 -25.09 0.34
CA TYR A 13 3.90 -24.78 -0.56
C TYR A 13 4.29 -24.87 -2.04
N LEU A 14 5.46 -24.35 -2.43
CA LEU A 14 5.95 -24.42 -3.81
C LEU A 14 6.25 -25.86 -4.22
N LEU A 15 6.80 -26.69 -3.32
CA LEU A 15 7.03 -28.12 -3.57
C LEU A 15 5.73 -28.88 -3.77
N GLU A 16 4.74 -28.66 -2.91
CA GLU A 16 3.45 -29.31 -2.94
C GLU A 16 2.66 -28.94 -4.22
N THR A 17 2.63 -27.67 -4.55
CA THR A 17 1.95 -27.15 -5.75
C THR A 17 2.74 -27.37 -7.04
N ARG A 18 3.99 -27.88 -6.96
CA ARG A 18 4.91 -28.02 -8.10
C ARG A 18 5.03 -26.73 -8.92
N SER A 19 5.06 -25.59 -8.23
CA SER A 19 5.07 -24.27 -8.82
C SER A 19 6.38 -23.54 -8.55
N ALA A 20 6.67 -22.51 -9.34
CA ALA A 20 7.78 -21.59 -9.11
C ALA A 20 7.26 -20.26 -8.55
N ALA A 21 7.98 -19.65 -7.61
CA ALA A 21 7.72 -18.28 -7.19
C ALA A 21 8.11 -17.28 -8.28
N ALA A 22 7.37 -16.20 -8.41
CA ALA A 22 7.79 -15.06 -9.22
C ALA A 22 9.06 -14.45 -8.58
N PRO A 23 10.14 -14.22 -9.37
CA PRO A 23 11.37 -13.65 -8.85
C PRO A 23 11.15 -12.25 -8.24
N PRO A 24 11.80 -11.89 -7.12
CA PRO A 24 11.66 -10.57 -6.49
C PRO A 24 11.94 -9.39 -7.45
N SER A 25 12.84 -9.58 -8.44
CA SER A 25 13.16 -8.58 -9.45
C SER A 25 12.03 -8.26 -10.45
N PHE A 26 10.92 -9.00 -10.39
CA PHE A 26 9.72 -8.73 -11.22
C PHE A 26 8.79 -7.70 -10.58
N PHE A 27 9.02 -7.36 -9.31
CA PHE A 27 8.20 -6.44 -8.53
C PHE A 27 8.90 -5.08 -8.36
N LYS A 28 8.11 -4.01 -8.24
CA LYS A 28 8.58 -2.71 -7.77
C LYS A 28 8.70 -2.76 -6.24
N GLN A 29 9.74 -3.41 -5.75
CA GLN A 29 10.00 -3.58 -4.32
C GLN A 29 11.50 -3.66 -4.03
N SER A 30 11.89 -3.32 -2.81
CA SER A 30 13.23 -3.56 -2.31
C SER A 30 13.48 -5.06 -2.10
N LEU A 31 14.72 -5.54 -2.32
CA LEU A 31 15.09 -6.95 -2.08
C LEU A 31 14.89 -7.36 -0.62
N GLU A 32 15.20 -6.45 0.30
CA GLU A 32 14.91 -6.59 1.72
C GLU A 32 13.79 -5.61 2.08
N PRO A 33 12.76 -6.06 2.81
CA PRO A 33 11.69 -5.16 3.25
C PRO A 33 12.27 -4.02 4.07
N PRO A 34 11.96 -2.75 3.75
CA PRO A 34 12.48 -1.62 4.51
C PRO A 34 11.92 -1.62 5.93
N ILE A 35 12.76 -1.16 6.87
CA ILE A 35 12.36 -1.02 8.29
C ILE A 35 11.29 0.07 8.40
N ASN A 36 10.19 -0.27 9.03
CA ASN A 36 9.11 0.66 9.31
C ASN A 36 9.42 1.48 10.55
N GLU A 37 9.68 2.77 10.36
CA GLU A 37 9.99 3.72 11.44
C GLU A 37 8.85 4.72 11.68
N PHE A 38 7.68 4.51 11.05
CA PHE A 38 6.49 5.33 11.28
C PHE A 38 5.99 5.19 12.72
N ILE A 39 5.33 6.23 13.22
CA ILE A 39 4.86 6.32 14.60
C ILE A 39 3.34 6.42 14.57
N VAL A 40 2.64 5.50 15.25
CA VAL A 40 1.18 5.56 15.36
C VAL A 40 0.75 6.85 16.05
N GLY A 41 -0.22 7.55 15.46
CA GLY A 41 -0.68 8.87 15.89
C GLY A 41 0.05 10.04 15.24
N ALA A 42 1.21 9.83 14.60
CA ALA A 42 1.93 10.88 13.92
C ALA A 42 1.29 11.25 12.56
N LYS A 43 1.52 12.50 12.14
CA LYS A 43 1.01 13.07 10.89
C LYS A 43 2.05 13.03 9.78
N LEU A 44 1.55 12.90 8.55
CA LEU A 44 2.32 12.98 7.32
C LEU A 44 1.42 13.52 6.19
N GLU A 45 2.01 13.82 5.05
CA GLU A 45 1.28 14.06 3.81
C GLU A 45 1.22 12.77 3.00
N ALA A 46 0.05 12.45 2.46
CA ALA A 46 -0.15 11.28 1.62
C ALA A 46 -1.15 11.60 0.51
N LYS A 47 -1.01 10.89 -0.61
CA LYS A 47 -1.98 10.98 -1.70
C LYS A 47 -3.24 10.21 -1.35
N ASP A 48 -4.40 10.84 -1.51
CA ASP A 48 -5.70 10.16 -1.38
C ASP A 48 -5.86 9.16 -2.53
N PRO A 49 -5.99 7.85 -2.29
CA PRO A 49 -6.11 6.85 -3.36
C PRO A 49 -7.30 7.07 -4.29
N ARG A 50 -8.32 7.80 -3.85
CA ARG A 50 -9.56 8.04 -4.61
C ARG A 50 -9.52 9.31 -5.43
N SER A 51 -9.10 10.43 -4.82
CA SER A 51 -9.06 11.75 -5.49
C SER A 51 -7.72 12.05 -6.15
N GLN A 52 -6.66 11.30 -5.82
CA GLN A 52 -5.29 11.52 -6.25
C GLN A 52 -4.71 12.87 -5.79
N MET A 53 -5.31 13.50 -4.80
CA MET A 53 -4.88 14.78 -4.24
C MET A 53 -4.01 14.58 -3.00
N ALA A 54 -3.07 15.51 -2.76
CA ALA A 54 -2.27 15.52 -1.55
C ALA A 54 -3.12 15.93 -0.34
N CYS A 55 -3.17 15.08 0.68
CA CYS A 55 -3.95 15.26 1.90
C CYS A 55 -3.09 15.05 3.15
N ILE A 56 -3.58 15.52 4.29
CA ILE A 56 -2.98 15.14 5.58
C ILE A 56 -3.53 13.79 6.02
N ALA A 57 -2.65 12.94 6.51
CA ALA A 57 -2.98 11.63 7.05
C ALA A 57 -2.40 11.44 8.45
N THR A 58 -3.07 10.58 9.21
CA THR A 58 -2.59 10.06 10.51
C THR A 58 -2.23 8.60 10.37
N VAL A 59 -1.07 8.21 10.89
CA VAL A 59 -0.68 6.81 11.04
C VAL A 59 -1.59 6.16 12.08
N ILE A 60 -2.33 5.12 11.69
CA ILE A 60 -3.28 4.42 12.57
C ILE A 60 -2.92 2.95 12.80
N GLY A 61 -1.89 2.43 12.12
CA GLY A 61 -1.40 1.08 12.32
C GLY A 61 -0.15 0.78 11.51
N LEU A 62 0.55 -0.25 11.92
CA LEU A 62 1.80 -0.73 11.31
C LEU A 62 1.73 -2.26 11.16
N GLN A 63 2.23 -2.77 10.03
CA GLN A 63 2.34 -4.21 9.80
C GLN A 63 3.55 -4.49 8.89
N GLY A 64 4.64 -4.94 9.49
CA GLY A 64 5.89 -5.09 8.74
C GLY A 64 6.26 -3.80 7.99
N PRO A 65 6.60 -3.86 6.69
CA PRO A 65 6.93 -2.68 5.90
C PRO A 65 5.70 -1.87 5.44
N ARG A 66 4.52 -2.12 5.98
CA ARG A 66 3.27 -1.43 5.63
C ARG A 66 2.82 -0.49 6.73
N VAL A 67 2.34 0.68 6.32
CA VAL A 67 1.72 1.68 7.19
C VAL A 67 0.24 1.80 6.85
N ARG A 68 -0.62 1.79 7.87
CA ARG A 68 -2.05 2.06 7.72
C ARG A 68 -2.32 3.52 8.01
N LEU A 69 -3.00 4.17 7.10
CA LEU A 69 -3.27 5.60 7.12
C LEU A 69 -4.76 5.88 7.15
N ARG A 70 -5.12 6.95 7.85
CA ARG A 70 -6.41 7.61 7.78
C ARG A 70 -6.22 9.05 7.34
N LEU A 71 -6.88 9.45 6.27
CA LEU A 71 -6.90 10.85 5.87
C LEU A 71 -7.71 11.66 6.87
N ASP A 72 -7.14 12.77 7.33
CA ASP A 72 -7.76 13.59 8.37
C ASP A 72 -9.03 14.26 7.86
N GLY A 73 -10.11 14.06 8.59
CA GLY A 73 -11.45 14.49 8.19
C GLY A 73 -12.24 13.49 7.35
N SER A 74 -11.67 12.31 7.10
CA SER A 74 -12.36 11.18 6.49
C SER A 74 -12.82 10.17 7.55
N ASP A 75 -13.67 9.23 7.18
CA ASP A 75 -14.15 8.15 8.04
C ASP A 75 -13.19 6.92 8.01
N THR A 76 -13.45 5.98 8.95
CA THR A 76 -12.66 4.76 9.10
C THR A 76 -12.75 3.79 7.92
N LYS A 77 -13.81 3.89 7.10
CA LYS A 77 -14.04 3.02 5.94
C LYS A 77 -13.06 3.33 4.80
N ASN A 78 -12.47 4.52 4.84
CA ASN A 78 -11.52 5.00 3.86
C ASN A 78 -10.06 4.83 4.30
N ASP A 79 -9.82 4.12 5.40
CA ASP A 79 -8.46 3.76 5.81
C ASP A 79 -7.79 2.90 4.73
N PHE A 80 -6.51 3.14 4.49
CA PHE A 80 -5.77 2.40 3.46
C PHE A 80 -4.35 2.07 3.91
N TRP A 81 -3.73 1.13 3.21
CA TRP A 81 -2.37 0.68 3.47
C TRP A 81 -1.45 1.15 2.36
N MET A 82 -0.24 1.57 2.74
CA MET A 82 0.86 1.86 1.82
C MET A 82 2.13 1.18 2.29
N MET A 83 3.07 0.98 1.37
CA MET A 83 4.42 0.58 1.72
C MET A 83 5.17 1.79 2.28
N VAL A 84 6.09 1.56 3.23
CA VAL A 84 6.88 2.67 3.83
C VAL A 84 7.84 3.35 2.86
N ASP A 85 8.11 2.71 1.73
CA ASP A 85 8.92 3.21 0.62
C ASP A 85 8.08 3.62 -0.60
N ASP A 86 6.80 3.91 -0.38
CA ASP A 86 5.92 4.45 -1.42
C ASP A 86 6.24 5.94 -1.66
N GLY A 87 6.45 6.30 -2.92
CA GLY A 87 6.81 7.65 -3.34
C GLY A 87 5.74 8.72 -3.09
N GLU A 88 4.52 8.31 -2.72
CA GLU A 88 3.40 9.22 -2.43
C GLU A 88 3.26 9.52 -0.91
N LEU A 89 4.22 9.07 -0.08
CA LEU A 89 4.33 9.42 1.34
C LEU A 89 5.36 10.53 1.54
N HIS A 90 4.97 11.62 2.18
CA HIS A 90 5.82 12.80 2.34
C HIS A 90 5.76 13.39 3.75
N GLU A 91 6.82 14.11 4.10
CA GLU A 91 6.86 14.93 5.32
C GLU A 91 5.84 16.07 5.26
N ILE A 92 5.37 16.51 6.42
CA ILE A 92 4.52 17.71 6.52
C ILE A 92 5.27 18.93 5.94
N GLY A 93 4.59 19.66 5.04
CA GLY A 93 5.11 20.82 4.31
C GLY A 93 5.73 20.47 2.95
N TRP A 94 5.76 19.20 2.55
CA TRP A 94 6.29 18.78 1.25
C TRP A 94 5.45 19.35 0.09
N CYS A 95 4.13 19.24 0.17
CA CYS A 95 3.20 19.71 -0.86
C CYS A 95 3.39 21.20 -1.14
N GLU A 96 3.46 22.01 -0.08
CA GLU A 96 3.67 23.46 -0.20
C GLU A 96 5.04 23.80 -0.80
N LYS A 97 6.11 23.14 -0.34
CA LYS A 97 7.47 23.29 -0.89
C LYS A 97 7.56 22.97 -2.37
N ASN A 98 6.70 22.08 -2.88
CA ASN A 98 6.65 21.69 -4.28
C ASN A 98 5.57 22.44 -5.08
N GLY A 99 5.07 23.58 -4.57
CA GLY A 99 4.12 24.46 -5.26
C GLY A 99 2.68 23.92 -5.31
N GLY A 100 2.38 22.86 -4.54
CA GLY A 100 1.05 22.30 -4.41
C GLY A 100 0.25 22.93 -3.26
N MET A 101 -0.98 22.43 -3.10
CA MET A 101 -1.87 22.81 -2.02
C MET A 101 -2.56 21.58 -1.46
N LEU A 102 -2.49 21.39 -0.15
CA LEU A 102 -3.20 20.32 0.56
C LEU A 102 -4.70 20.45 0.39
N GLN A 103 -5.33 19.38 -0.03
CA GLN A 103 -6.77 19.32 -0.26
C GLN A 103 -7.49 18.53 0.84
N PRO A 104 -8.77 18.83 1.12
CA PRO A 104 -9.59 17.94 1.92
C PRO A 104 -9.71 16.58 1.24
N PRO A 105 -9.72 15.47 1.98
CA PRO A 105 -9.88 14.13 1.41
C PRO A 105 -11.27 13.97 0.77
N MET A 106 -11.39 13.05 -0.19
CA MET A 106 -12.69 12.67 -0.70
C MET A 106 -13.56 12.11 0.45
N GLY A 107 -14.76 12.67 0.60
CA GLY A 107 -15.63 12.36 1.73
C GLY A 107 -15.30 13.13 3.02
N PHE A 108 -14.66 14.29 2.88
CA PHE A 108 -14.48 15.23 4.00
C PHE A 108 -15.83 15.54 4.65
N THR A 109 -15.94 15.27 5.95
CA THR A 109 -17.22 15.27 6.67
C THR A 109 -17.74 16.65 7.03
N LEU A 110 -16.91 17.69 6.90
CA LEU A 110 -17.25 19.07 7.17
C LEU A 110 -17.43 19.85 5.87
N ASN A 111 -17.93 21.10 6.00
CA ASN A 111 -18.00 21.99 4.85
C ASN A 111 -16.61 22.31 4.31
N ALA A 112 -16.40 22.22 3.00
CA ALA A 112 -15.11 22.47 2.34
C ALA A 112 -14.51 23.84 2.69
N THR A 113 -15.31 24.86 2.91
CA THR A 113 -14.86 26.20 3.34
C THR A 113 -14.23 26.20 4.75
N SER A 114 -14.48 25.17 5.55
CA SER A 114 -13.88 25.03 6.89
C SER A 114 -12.47 24.40 6.84
N TRP A 115 -12.03 23.90 5.67
CA TRP A 115 -10.77 23.17 5.52
C TRP A 115 -9.55 23.91 6.07
N PRO A 116 -9.31 25.21 5.78
CA PRO A 116 -8.14 25.90 6.32
C PRO A 116 -8.10 25.96 7.85
N LYS A 117 -9.26 26.17 8.49
CA LYS A 117 -9.38 26.17 9.96
C LYS A 117 -9.19 24.77 10.54
N PHE A 118 -9.75 23.76 9.88
CA PHE A 118 -9.60 22.36 10.27
C PHE A 118 -8.13 21.95 10.18
N LEU A 119 -7.45 22.24 9.06
CA LEU A 119 -6.04 21.94 8.83
C LEU A 119 -5.15 22.57 9.92
N ALA A 120 -5.33 23.87 10.18
CA ALA A 120 -4.59 24.56 11.24
C ALA A 120 -4.80 23.92 12.64
N LYS A 121 -6.03 23.47 12.93
CA LYS A 121 -6.37 22.80 14.18
C LYS A 121 -5.69 21.44 14.34
N ILE A 122 -5.72 20.60 13.30
CA ILE A 122 -5.18 19.23 13.38
C ILE A 122 -3.65 19.17 13.34
N LEU A 123 -3.00 20.22 12.82
CA LEU A 123 -1.54 20.34 12.80
C LEU A 123 -0.99 21.04 14.04
N LYS A 124 -1.82 21.76 14.79
CA LYS A 124 -1.39 22.40 16.03
C LYS A 124 -1.01 21.33 17.05
N ASP A 125 0.21 21.44 17.58
CA ASP A 125 0.77 20.52 18.59
C ASP A 125 0.81 19.04 18.17
N ALA A 126 0.66 18.75 16.86
CA ALA A 126 0.70 17.40 16.33
C ALA A 126 2.14 16.85 16.27
N VAL A 127 2.27 15.54 16.50
CA VAL A 127 3.52 14.82 16.23
C VAL A 127 3.62 14.55 14.74
N TYR A 128 4.75 14.87 14.12
CA TYR A 128 5.00 14.61 12.71
C TYR A 128 5.91 13.40 12.54
N CYS A 129 5.69 12.65 11.47
CA CYS A 129 6.60 11.60 11.08
C CYS A 129 7.96 12.18 10.70
N PRO A 130 9.06 11.77 11.37
CA PRO A 130 10.39 12.28 11.06
C PRO A 130 10.88 11.80 9.69
N ALA A 131 11.82 12.56 9.09
CA ALA A 131 12.38 12.30 7.77
C ALA A 131 12.84 10.83 7.54
N ARG A 132 13.36 10.17 8.56
CA ARG A 132 13.81 8.77 8.47
C ARG A 132 12.70 7.77 8.16
N CYS A 133 11.43 8.13 8.37
CA CYS A 133 10.29 7.27 8.03
C CYS A 133 10.14 7.07 6.52
N PHE A 134 10.44 8.12 5.75
CA PHE A 134 10.23 8.17 4.30
C PHE A 134 11.42 7.55 3.58
N LYS A 135 11.22 6.37 3.02
CA LYS A 135 12.25 5.62 2.33
C LYS A 135 12.22 5.97 0.84
N LYS A 136 13.34 5.74 0.18
CA LYS A 136 13.41 5.92 -1.28
C LYS A 136 12.60 4.85 -1.96
N GLU A 137 11.72 5.25 -2.87
CA GLU A 137 10.93 4.34 -3.68
C GLU A 137 11.84 3.46 -4.54
N PRO A 138 11.62 2.13 -4.56
CA PRO A 138 12.38 1.23 -5.40
C PRO A 138 12.07 1.43 -6.87
N VAL A 139 13.08 1.22 -7.71
CA VAL A 139 12.89 1.26 -9.16
C VAL A 139 12.23 -0.04 -9.61
N GLY A 140 11.07 0.06 -10.23
CA GLY A 140 10.37 -1.08 -10.82
C GLY A 140 11.04 -1.62 -12.08
N PRO A 141 10.68 -2.85 -12.50
CA PRO A 141 11.11 -3.39 -13.78
C PRO A 141 10.50 -2.57 -14.92
N LYS A 142 11.22 -2.48 -16.05
CA LYS A 142 10.76 -1.71 -17.24
C LYS A 142 9.75 -2.47 -18.10
N THR A 143 9.61 -3.77 -17.93
CA THR A 143 8.74 -4.63 -18.73
C THR A 143 8.15 -5.73 -17.86
N ASN A 144 6.96 -6.19 -18.21
CA ASN A 144 6.33 -7.33 -17.58
C ASN A 144 7.11 -8.60 -17.89
N LYS A 145 7.64 -9.25 -16.85
CA LYS A 145 8.42 -10.50 -16.94
C LYS A 145 7.72 -11.68 -16.27
N PHE A 146 6.54 -11.48 -15.75
CA PHE A 146 5.78 -12.56 -15.12
C PHE A 146 5.44 -13.65 -16.10
N VAL A 147 5.27 -14.86 -15.59
CA VAL A 147 4.85 -16.03 -16.35
C VAL A 147 3.62 -16.62 -15.69
N VAL A 148 2.63 -17.00 -16.51
CA VAL A 148 1.41 -17.67 -16.01
C VAL A 148 1.80 -18.92 -15.21
N GLY A 149 1.15 -19.09 -14.05
CA GLY A 149 1.42 -20.18 -13.12
C GLY A 149 2.45 -19.86 -12.03
N GLN A 150 3.18 -18.75 -12.12
CA GLN A 150 4.05 -18.33 -11.02
C GLN A 150 3.25 -17.94 -9.78
N LYS A 151 3.79 -18.29 -8.60
CA LYS A 151 3.21 -17.93 -7.30
C LYS A 151 3.76 -16.60 -6.79
N LEU A 152 2.92 -15.86 -6.08
CA LEU A 152 3.27 -14.59 -5.47
C LEU A 152 2.41 -14.32 -4.21
N GLU A 153 2.79 -13.33 -3.44
CA GLU A 153 1.95 -12.74 -2.40
C GLU A 153 1.16 -11.57 -2.97
N ALA A 154 -0.13 -11.52 -2.68
CA ALA A 154 -0.99 -10.44 -3.12
C ALA A 154 -1.90 -9.93 -1.99
N VAL A 155 -2.15 -8.61 -2.00
CA VAL A 155 -3.08 -7.99 -1.06
C VAL A 155 -4.52 -8.31 -1.50
N ASP A 156 -5.34 -8.82 -0.58
CA ASP A 156 -6.78 -8.91 -0.80
C ASP A 156 -7.38 -7.49 -0.81
N LYS A 157 -7.83 -7.02 -1.98
CA LYS A 157 -8.38 -5.66 -2.12
C LYS A 157 -9.67 -5.43 -1.32
N LYS A 158 -10.41 -6.49 -0.98
CA LYS A 158 -11.62 -6.40 -0.14
C LYS A 158 -11.28 -6.37 1.35
N ASN A 159 -10.14 -6.99 1.72
CA ASN A 159 -9.62 -7.04 3.08
C ASN A 159 -8.12 -6.63 3.09
N PRO A 160 -7.79 -5.34 2.92
CA PRO A 160 -6.41 -4.91 2.62
C PRO A 160 -5.37 -5.17 3.72
N HIS A 161 -5.81 -5.62 4.90
CA HIS A 161 -4.91 -6.08 5.96
C HIS A 161 -4.37 -7.50 5.71
N LEU A 162 -4.98 -8.26 4.80
CA LEU A 162 -4.56 -9.61 4.44
C LEU A 162 -3.62 -9.59 3.24
N ILE A 163 -2.57 -10.40 3.33
CA ILE A 163 -1.69 -10.78 2.22
C ILE A 163 -1.86 -12.29 2.05
N CYS A 164 -2.19 -12.73 0.86
CA CYS A 164 -2.54 -14.11 0.57
C CYS A 164 -1.70 -14.67 -0.57
N CYS A 165 -1.55 -16.00 -0.59
CA CYS A 165 -0.95 -16.69 -1.72
C CYS A 165 -1.83 -16.54 -2.96
N ALA A 166 -1.21 -16.22 -4.06
CA ALA A 166 -1.86 -16.08 -5.35
C ALA A 166 -1.00 -16.63 -6.48
N THR A 167 -1.64 -16.80 -7.61
CA THR A 167 -1.03 -17.30 -8.86
C THR A 167 -1.22 -16.24 -9.95
N VAL A 168 -0.23 -16.09 -10.82
CA VAL A 168 -0.40 -15.37 -12.09
C VAL A 168 -1.32 -16.20 -12.98
N GLY A 169 -2.60 -15.85 -13.03
CA GLY A 169 -3.61 -16.59 -13.78
C GLY A 169 -3.61 -16.29 -15.28
N ALA A 170 -3.30 -15.03 -15.64
CA ALA A 170 -3.21 -14.58 -17.04
C ALA A 170 -2.30 -13.34 -17.11
N ILE A 171 -1.85 -13.01 -18.32
CA ILE A 171 -1.06 -11.83 -18.63
C ILE A 171 -1.72 -11.11 -19.81
N ASN A 172 -1.83 -9.79 -19.71
CA ASN A 172 -2.29 -8.92 -20.80
C ASN A 172 -1.41 -7.66 -20.81
N GLU A 173 -0.46 -7.59 -21.74
CA GLU A 173 0.54 -6.52 -21.84
C GLU A 173 1.23 -6.26 -20.49
N ASP A 174 1.03 -5.07 -19.93
CA ASP A 174 1.61 -4.64 -18.64
C ASP A 174 0.78 -5.04 -17.41
N MET A 175 -0.23 -5.87 -17.61
CA MET A 175 -1.10 -6.35 -16.53
C MET A 175 -0.91 -7.84 -16.26
N ILE A 176 -1.06 -8.23 -15.00
CA ILE A 176 -1.20 -9.61 -14.57
C ILE A 176 -2.58 -9.82 -13.94
N HIS A 177 -3.19 -10.97 -14.20
CA HIS A 177 -4.38 -11.41 -13.48
C HIS A 177 -3.93 -12.15 -12.23
N VAL A 178 -4.21 -11.58 -11.07
CA VAL A 178 -3.91 -12.16 -9.76
C VAL A 178 -5.07 -13.07 -9.37
N THR A 179 -4.81 -14.37 -9.31
CA THR A 179 -5.79 -15.39 -8.92
C THR A 179 -5.44 -15.92 -7.54
N PHE A 180 -6.31 -15.70 -6.56
CA PHE A 180 -6.07 -16.14 -5.18
C PHE A 180 -6.25 -17.64 -5.02
N ASP A 181 -5.24 -18.30 -4.48
CA ASP A 181 -5.22 -19.73 -4.30
C ASP A 181 -6.30 -20.17 -3.29
N GLY A 182 -7.15 -21.14 -3.71
CA GLY A 182 -8.23 -21.66 -2.87
C GLY A 182 -9.56 -20.87 -2.88
N TRP A 183 -9.66 -19.73 -3.60
CA TRP A 183 -10.81 -18.84 -3.52
C TRP A 183 -11.72 -18.79 -4.76
N ARG A 184 -11.61 -19.70 -5.69
CA ARG A 184 -12.49 -19.85 -6.87
C ARG A 184 -12.83 -18.53 -7.58
N GLY A 185 -11.88 -17.61 -7.72
CA GLY A 185 -12.03 -16.36 -8.47
C GLY A 185 -12.77 -15.22 -7.76
N ALA A 186 -13.31 -15.43 -6.56
CA ALA A 186 -14.15 -14.42 -5.87
C ALA A 186 -13.43 -13.10 -5.52
N PHE A 187 -12.12 -13.14 -5.45
CA PHE A 187 -11.27 -12.00 -5.04
C PHE A 187 -10.24 -11.63 -6.10
N ASP A 188 -10.23 -12.33 -7.23
CA ASP A 188 -9.28 -12.11 -8.31
C ASP A 188 -9.39 -10.71 -8.91
N TYR A 189 -8.25 -10.19 -9.38
CA TYR A 189 -8.21 -8.87 -10.01
C TYR A 189 -7.05 -8.74 -11.00
N TRP A 190 -7.20 -7.78 -11.91
CA TRP A 190 -6.11 -7.32 -12.75
C TRP A 190 -5.26 -6.28 -12.02
N TYR A 191 -3.95 -6.41 -12.09
CA TYR A 191 -2.98 -5.48 -11.53
C TYR A 191 -2.06 -4.94 -12.63
N VAL A 192 -1.92 -3.61 -12.69
CA VAL A 192 -1.00 -2.93 -13.61
C VAL A 192 0.36 -2.81 -12.94
N MET A 193 1.41 -3.26 -13.63
CA MET A 193 2.75 -3.41 -13.05
C MET A 193 3.56 -2.12 -12.96
N PHE A 194 3.20 -1.08 -13.71
CA PHE A 194 4.07 0.09 -13.97
C PHE A 194 3.38 1.44 -13.73
N ILE A 195 2.57 1.54 -12.69
CA ILE A 195 2.01 2.83 -12.25
C ILE A 195 2.87 3.37 -11.12
#